data_bfbdda24abe6c5d61fa0eba22f116b7b
#
_entry.id   bfbdda24abe6c5d61fa0eba22f116b7b
#
_cell.length_a   1.000
_cell.length_b   1.000
_cell.length_c   1.000
_cell.angle_alpha   90.00
_cell.angle_beta   90.00
_cell.angle_gamma   90.00
#
_symmetry.space_group_name_H-M   'P 1'
#
loop_
_entity.id
_entity.type
_entity.pdbx_description
1 polymer ?
#
loop_
_entity_poly.entity_id
_entity_poly.type
_entity_poly.pdbx_seq_one_letter_code
_entity_poly.pdbx_strand_id
1 'polypeptide(L)'
;SIIVVDPYLKLNQCGLPYEMAIELFQPFIIYELIYEGLAPNMQLAKKLIGQNSLVLIKLVNKILNGFPILLNRAPTLHRLGIQAFEPKIIEGRAIKLHPLVCPSFNADFDGDQMAIHIPLSIEAQTEAYLLMLAPNNLMALTINEPIVLPSQDIVLGCHYLTILNNKIDHPNYYFNDFDAVIVALDHNIINLHSIIWVKYSGPIQFDRTSFFIKNYNIENTISIDLYTNYQIRRNNFGEITSNYILTTPGRIILNRLVSSILIN
;
A
#
# COMPACT_ATOMS: atom_id res chain seq x y z
N SER A 1 -24.58 3.68 -0.99
CA SER A 1 -23.87 4.95 -1.02
C SER A 1 -22.87 5.01 -2.17
N ILE A 2 -22.46 6.21 -2.55
CA ILE A 2 -21.41 6.43 -3.56
C ILE A 2 -20.08 5.96 -3.00
N ILE A 3 -19.22 5.43 -3.88
CA ILE A 3 -17.85 5.01 -3.54
C ILE A 3 -16.81 6.03 -4.01
N VAL A 4 -15.73 6.16 -3.24
CA VAL A 4 -14.58 7.04 -3.53
C VAL A 4 -13.29 6.29 -3.23
N VAL A 5 -12.24 6.57 -3.99
CA VAL A 5 -10.93 5.96 -3.79
C VAL A 5 -10.21 6.50 -2.54
N ASP A 6 -9.55 5.60 -1.80
CA ASP A 6 -8.60 5.97 -0.76
C ASP A 6 -7.44 4.95 -0.72
N PRO A 7 -6.26 5.31 -1.26
CA PRO A 7 -5.10 4.41 -1.32
C PRO A 7 -4.42 4.19 0.04
N TYR A 8 -4.76 4.98 1.08
CA TYR A 8 -4.18 4.83 2.42
C TYR A 8 -4.85 3.76 3.27
N LEU A 9 -5.99 3.23 2.82
CA LEU A 9 -6.64 2.09 3.46
C LEU A 9 -5.83 0.82 3.23
N LYS A 10 -5.89 -0.11 4.18
CA LYS A 10 -5.39 -1.47 3.95
C LYS A 10 -6.35 -2.24 3.03
N LEU A 11 -5.86 -3.32 2.41
CA LEU A 11 -6.66 -4.13 1.49
C LEU A 11 -7.91 -4.76 2.15
N ASN A 12 -7.83 -5.06 3.47
CA ASN A 12 -8.93 -5.57 4.26
C ASN A 12 -9.83 -4.47 4.84
N GLN A 13 -9.53 -3.20 4.65
CA GLN A 13 -10.25 -2.09 5.26
C GLN A 13 -11.12 -1.35 4.25
N CYS A 14 -12.24 -0.82 4.73
CA CYS A 14 -13.05 0.16 4.02
C CYS A 14 -13.37 1.35 4.92
N GLY A 15 -13.48 2.53 4.33
CA GLY A 15 -13.90 3.73 5.04
C GLY A 15 -15.43 3.82 5.08
N LEU A 16 -16.00 3.77 6.27
CA LEU A 16 -17.43 3.88 6.50
C LEU A 16 -17.78 5.28 7.04
N PRO A 17 -18.67 6.04 6.39
CA PRO A 17 -19.16 7.30 6.92
C PRO A 17 -19.80 7.13 8.29
N TYR A 18 -19.50 8.07 9.20
CA TYR A 18 -19.98 8.02 10.58
C TYR A 18 -21.52 7.94 10.70
N GLU A 19 -22.24 8.72 9.87
CA GLU A 19 -23.70 8.70 9.84
C GLU A 19 -24.25 7.32 9.49
N MET A 20 -23.65 6.67 8.48
CA MET A 20 -24.04 5.31 8.07
C MET A 20 -23.67 4.27 9.13
N ALA A 21 -22.52 4.42 9.79
CA ALA A 21 -22.11 3.52 10.86
C ALA A 21 -23.14 3.53 12.01
N ILE A 22 -23.61 4.70 12.41
CA ILE A 22 -24.63 4.83 13.46
C ILE A 22 -25.94 4.16 13.07
N GLU A 23 -26.42 4.39 11.85
CA GLU A 23 -27.68 3.81 11.39
C GLU A 23 -27.61 2.28 11.29
N LEU A 24 -26.54 1.76 10.71
CA LEU A 24 -26.35 0.33 10.50
C LEU A 24 -26.12 -0.43 11.80
N PHE A 25 -25.32 0.14 12.71
CA PHE A 25 -24.98 -0.50 13.98
C PHE A 25 -25.85 -0.06 15.15
N GLN A 26 -26.97 0.65 14.90
CA GLN A 26 -27.85 1.18 15.91
C GLN A 26 -28.27 0.13 16.96
N PRO A 27 -28.67 -1.11 16.62
CA PRO A 27 -29.03 -2.11 17.62
C PRO A 27 -27.89 -2.47 18.56
N PHE A 28 -26.67 -2.62 18.02
CA PHE A 28 -25.48 -2.95 18.77
C PHE A 28 -25.05 -1.80 19.69
N ILE A 29 -25.16 -0.56 19.20
CA ILE A 29 -24.86 0.65 19.97
C ILE A 29 -25.82 0.79 21.14
N ILE A 30 -27.13 0.56 20.94
CA ILE A 30 -28.14 0.62 21.98
C ILE A 30 -27.85 -0.44 23.06
N TYR A 31 -27.54 -1.66 22.64
CA TYR A 31 -27.18 -2.75 23.56
C TYR A 31 -25.98 -2.37 24.44
N GLU A 32 -24.91 -1.89 23.83
CA GLU A 32 -23.68 -1.52 24.54
C GLU A 32 -23.89 -0.31 25.48
N LEU A 33 -24.69 0.69 25.07
CA LEU A 33 -25.05 1.84 25.92
C LEU A 33 -25.82 1.42 27.17
N ILE A 34 -26.70 0.42 27.07
CA ILE A 34 -27.43 -0.13 28.20
C ILE A 34 -26.53 -0.99 29.08
N TYR A 35 -25.68 -1.80 28.45
CA TYR A 35 -24.74 -2.68 29.14
C TYR A 35 -23.70 -1.91 29.97
N GLU A 36 -23.15 -0.82 29.42
CA GLU A 36 -22.23 0.09 30.15
C GLU A 36 -22.93 0.99 31.18
N GLY A 37 -24.26 0.92 31.28
CA GLY A 37 -25.03 1.73 32.22
C GLY A 37 -25.14 3.21 31.86
N LEU A 38 -24.76 3.58 30.61
CA LEU A 38 -24.87 4.96 30.12
C LEU A 38 -26.32 5.37 29.79
N ALA A 39 -27.16 4.40 29.50
CA ALA A 39 -28.57 4.60 29.24
C ALA A 39 -29.40 3.57 30.01
N PRO A 40 -30.39 4.00 30.83
CA PRO A 40 -31.25 3.09 31.61
C PRO A 40 -32.29 2.39 30.76
N ASN A 41 -32.64 2.93 29.60
CA ASN A 41 -33.63 2.35 28.69
C ASN A 41 -33.34 2.69 27.21
N MET A 42 -34.00 1.97 26.29
CA MET A 42 -33.85 2.11 24.85
C MET A 42 -34.22 3.53 24.35
N GLN A 43 -35.19 4.20 24.97
CA GLN A 43 -35.61 5.55 24.52
C GLN A 43 -34.52 6.58 24.79
N LEU A 44 -33.88 6.51 25.94
CA LEU A 44 -32.77 7.38 26.31
C LEU A 44 -31.52 7.09 25.47
N ALA A 45 -31.23 5.80 25.21
CA ALA A 45 -30.15 5.41 24.32
C ALA A 45 -30.31 6.02 22.90
N LYS A 46 -31.51 5.96 22.32
CA LYS A 46 -31.81 6.61 21.03
C LYS A 46 -31.62 8.13 21.06
N LYS A 47 -31.97 8.78 22.17
CA LYS A 47 -31.74 10.24 22.34
C LYS A 47 -30.24 10.56 22.39
N LEU A 48 -29.46 9.75 23.11
CA LEU A 48 -28.03 9.92 23.19
C LEU A 48 -27.34 9.74 21.84
N ILE A 49 -27.78 8.78 21.03
CA ILE A 49 -27.29 8.56 19.66
C ILE A 49 -27.47 9.81 18.82
N GLY A 50 -28.60 10.53 18.95
CA GLY A 50 -28.85 11.78 18.22
C GLY A 50 -28.02 12.98 18.67
N GLN A 51 -27.29 12.90 19.80
CA GLN A 51 -26.50 14.01 20.35
C GLN A 51 -25.05 14.06 19.89
N ASN A 52 -24.57 13.11 19.08
CA ASN A 52 -23.21 13.02 18.52
C ASN A 52 -22.09 13.32 19.53
N SER A 53 -22.15 12.70 20.71
CA SER A 53 -21.14 12.89 21.76
C SER A 53 -19.82 12.17 21.44
N LEU A 54 -18.69 12.70 21.95
CA LEU A 54 -17.38 12.05 21.85
C LEU A 54 -17.37 10.63 22.44
N VAL A 55 -18.20 10.38 23.44
CA VAL A 55 -18.38 9.06 24.06
C VAL A 55 -18.96 8.08 23.04
N LEU A 56 -19.92 8.53 22.23
CA LEU A 56 -20.53 7.72 21.18
C LEU A 56 -19.52 7.30 20.13
N ILE A 57 -18.64 8.22 19.69
CA ILE A 57 -17.58 7.91 18.70
C ILE A 57 -16.66 6.82 19.21
N LYS A 58 -16.23 6.91 20.47
CA LYS A 58 -15.37 5.88 21.10
C LYS A 58 -16.07 4.51 21.17
N LEU A 59 -17.34 4.53 21.53
CA LEU A 59 -18.16 3.32 21.64
C LEU A 59 -18.40 2.68 20.27
N VAL A 60 -18.72 3.47 19.26
CA VAL A 60 -18.88 2.97 17.88
C VAL A 60 -17.57 2.38 17.37
N ASN A 61 -16.43 3.02 17.60
CA ASN A 61 -15.12 2.47 17.23
C ASN A 61 -14.82 1.15 17.96
N LYS A 62 -15.24 1.02 19.23
CA LYS A 62 -15.11 -0.23 20.01
C LYS A 62 -15.92 -1.37 19.38
N ILE A 63 -17.16 -1.09 18.96
CA ILE A 63 -18.05 -2.07 18.34
C ILE A 63 -17.54 -2.49 16.96
N LEU A 64 -17.07 -1.53 16.15
CA LEU A 64 -16.60 -1.77 14.78
C LEU A 64 -15.29 -2.55 14.73
N ASN A 65 -14.49 -2.49 15.80
CA ASN A 65 -13.21 -3.17 15.84
C ASN A 65 -13.41 -4.71 15.86
N GLY A 66 -13.00 -5.36 14.77
CA GLY A 66 -13.18 -6.81 14.59
C GLY A 66 -14.55 -7.23 14.06
N PHE A 67 -15.43 -6.29 13.69
CA PHE A 67 -16.74 -6.62 13.12
C PHE A 67 -16.68 -6.48 11.58
N PRO A 68 -16.79 -7.58 10.81
CA PRO A 68 -16.76 -7.52 9.36
C PRO A 68 -18.06 -6.97 8.80
N ILE A 69 -17.97 -6.15 7.75
CA ILE A 69 -19.12 -5.72 6.95
C ILE A 69 -18.98 -6.26 5.53
N LEU A 70 -20.10 -6.50 4.86
CA LEU A 70 -20.13 -6.97 3.48
C LEU A 70 -20.45 -5.79 2.57
N LEU A 71 -19.61 -5.56 1.56
CA LEU A 71 -19.85 -4.62 0.47
C LEU A 71 -20.31 -5.36 -0.76
N ASN A 72 -21.36 -4.87 -1.40
CA ASN A 72 -21.89 -5.41 -2.64
C ASN A 72 -22.07 -4.30 -3.68
N ARG A 73 -21.57 -4.54 -4.91
CA ARG A 73 -21.88 -3.71 -6.07
C ARG A 73 -22.85 -4.45 -7.00
N ALA A 74 -23.99 -3.83 -7.31
CA ALA A 74 -24.91 -4.33 -8.32
C ALA A 74 -24.44 -3.88 -9.73
N PRO A 75 -24.53 -4.77 -10.77
CA PRO A 75 -24.97 -6.16 -10.72
C PRO A 75 -23.89 -7.10 -10.16
N THR A 76 -24.29 -8.09 -9.35
CA THR A 76 -23.38 -9.11 -8.82
C THR A 76 -23.18 -10.21 -9.85
N LEU A 77 -22.09 -10.14 -10.61
CA LEU A 77 -21.83 -11.07 -11.72
C LEU A 77 -21.13 -12.35 -11.27
N HIS A 78 -20.37 -12.31 -10.20
CA HIS A 78 -19.61 -13.41 -9.62
C HIS A 78 -19.45 -13.25 -8.12
N ARG A 79 -18.93 -14.28 -7.43
CA ARG A 79 -18.83 -14.28 -5.96
C ARG A 79 -17.99 -13.13 -5.39
N LEU A 80 -17.01 -12.59 -6.13
CA LEU A 80 -16.18 -11.47 -5.69
C LEU A 80 -16.91 -10.11 -5.80
N GLY A 81 -18.13 -10.07 -6.33
CA GLY A 81 -19.01 -8.90 -6.29
C GLY A 81 -19.56 -8.63 -4.88
N ILE A 82 -19.36 -9.57 -3.93
CA ILE A 82 -19.62 -9.40 -2.51
C ILE A 82 -18.36 -9.78 -1.74
N GLN A 83 -17.78 -8.83 -1.00
CA GLN A 83 -16.58 -9.06 -0.19
C GLN A 83 -16.74 -8.47 1.19
N ALA A 84 -16.03 -9.06 2.16
CA ALA A 84 -16.00 -8.58 3.53
C ALA A 84 -14.84 -7.59 3.73
N PHE A 85 -15.08 -6.59 4.58
CA PHE A 85 -14.11 -5.58 4.97
C PHE A 85 -14.25 -5.25 6.44
N GLU A 86 -13.15 -4.80 7.04
CA GLU A 86 -13.13 -4.18 8.36
C GLU A 86 -13.47 -2.69 8.22
N PRO A 87 -14.56 -2.20 8.84
CA PRO A 87 -14.95 -0.80 8.71
C PRO A 87 -14.04 0.10 9.55
N LYS A 88 -13.59 1.19 8.95
CA LYS A 88 -12.92 2.31 9.61
C LYS A 88 -13.77 3.56 9.49
N ILE A 89 -14.08 4.21 10.60
CA ILE A 89 -14.88 5.44 10.56
C ILE A 89 -14.10 6.55 9.86
N ILE A 90 -14.78 7.20 8.94
CA ILE A 90 -14.28 8.36 8.20
C ILE A 90 -15.26 9.50 8.24
N GLU A 91 -14.76 10.70 8.04
CA GLU A 91 -15.56 11.88 7.79
C GLU A 91 -16.03 11.91 6.33
N GLY A 92 -17.23 12.44 6.11
CA GLY A 92 -17.84 12.52 4.78
C GLY A 92 -19.08 11.64 4.64
N ARG A 93 -19.58 11.49 3.40
CA ARG A 93 -20.83 10.75 3.09
C ARG A 93 -20.63 9.61 2.08
N ALA A 94 -19.42 9.47 1.54
CA ALA A 94 -19.08 8.43 0.59
C ALA A 94 -18.29 7.31 1.25
N ILE A 95 -18.51 6.08 0.80
CA ILE A 95 -17.71 4.92 1.22
C ILE A 95 -16.34 5.03 0.57
N LYS A 96 -15.27 4.89 1.35
CA LYS A 96 -13.92 4.84 0.84
C LYS A 96 -13.47 3.41 0.63
N LEU A 97 -12.88 3.16 -0.53
CA LEU A 97 -12.45 1.83 -0.95
C LEU A 97 -11.02 1.86 -1.49
N HIS A 98 -10.25 0.80 -1.21
CA HIS A 98 -8.91 0.66 -1.75
C HIS A 98 -8.97 0.40 -3.26
N PRO A 99 -8.16 1.08 -4.10
CA PRO A 99 -8.23 0.96 -5.56
C PRO A 99 -7.96 -0.46 -6.07
N LEU A 100 -7.17 -1.27 -5.38
CA LEU A 100 -6.83 -2.63 -5.80
C LEU A 100 -7.99 -3.63 -5.72
N VAL A 101 -9.06 -3.35 -4.98
CA VAL A 101 -10.25 -4.22 -4.93
C VAL A 101 -11.29 -3.88 -6.00
N CYS A 102 -11.17 -2.73 -6.66
CA CYS A 102 -12.12 -2.27 -7.68
C CYS A 102 -12.27 -3.23 -8.86
N PRO A 103 -11.19 -3.86 -9.40
CA PRO A 103 -11.32 -4.85 -10.46
C PRO A 103 -12.20 -6.03 -10.07
N SER A 104 -12.14 -6.49 -8.81
CA SER A 104 -12.97 -7.59 -8.31
C SER A 104 -14.46 -7.24 -8.30
N PHE A 105 -14.81 -5.98 -8.03
CA PHE A 105 -16.19 -5.50 -8.07
C PHE A 105 -16.62 -5.02 -9.46
N ASN A 106 -15.69 -4.93 -10.40
CA ASN A 106 -15.89 -4.22 -11.68
C ASN A 106 -16.45 -2.82 -11.44
N ALA A 107 -15.86 -2.11 -10.46
CA ALA A 107 -16.31 -0.80 -9.99
C ALA A 107 -15.34 0.29 -10.45
N ASP A 108 -15.90 1.46 -10.76
CA ASP A 108 -15.18 2.68 -10.99
C ASP A 108 -15.68 3.80 -10.06
N PHE A 109 -15.06 4.96 -10.10
CA PHE A 109 -15.39 6.08 -9.22
C PHE A 109 -16.11 7.22 -9.94
N ASP A 110 -16.82 6.90 -11.00
CA ASP A 110 -17.59 7.87 -11.82
C ASP A 110 -19.00 8.12 -11.30
N GLY A 111 -19.37 7.57 -10.15
CA GLY A 111 -20.69 7.67 -9.54
C GLY A 111 -21.28 6.33 -9.11
N ASP A 112 -20.49 5.26 -9.20
CA ASP A 112 -20.89 3.94 -8.75
C ASP A 112 -21.30 3.94 -7.28
N GLN A 113 -22.28 3.10 -6.96
CA GLN A 113 -22.81 2.92 -5.62
C GLN A 113 -22.60 1.49 -5.14
N MET A 114 -22.35 1.32 -3.85
CA MET A 114 -22.31 0.03 -3.18
C MET A 114 -23.32 -0.03 -2.04
N ALA A 115 -23.89 -1.22 -1.84
CA ALA A 115 -24.68 -1.58 -0.69
C ALA A 115 -23.81 -2.16 0.40
N ILE A 116 -24.18 -1.88 1.66
CA ILE A 116 -23.51 -2.42 2.85
C ILE A 116 -24.48 -3.39 3.53
N HIS A 117 -23.97 -4.56 3.91
CA HIS A 117 -24.70 -5.55 4.68
C HIS A 117 -23.91 -5.94 5.91
N ILE A 118 -24.61 -6.21 7.00
CA ILE A 118 -24.01 -6.58 8.29
C ILE A 118 -24.37 -8.04 8.58
N PRO A 119 -23.41 -8.95 8.76
CA PRO A 119 -23.66 -10.28 9.25
C PRO A 119 -24.08 -10.21 10.74
N LEU A 120 -25.29 -10.71 11.07
CA LEU A 120 -25.85 -10.58 12.42
C LEU A 120 -25.41 -11.73 13.35
N SER A 121 -25.30 -12.96 12.83
CA SER A 121 -24.92 -14.11 13.64
C SER A 121 -23.40 -14.27 13.72
N ILE A 122 -22.92 -14.89 14.79
CA ILE A 122 -21.48 -15.14 14.98
C ILE A 122 -20.93 -16.07 13.89
N GLU A 123 -21.72 -17.06 13.46
CA GLU A 123 -21.38 -17.97 12.37
C GLU A 123 -21.19 -17.20 11.07
N ALA A 124 -22.13 -16.31 10.72
CA ALA A 124 -22.03 -15.49 9.51
C ALA A 124 -20.85 -14.52 9.58
N GLN A 125 -20.52 -13.95 10.74
CA GLN A 125 -19.33 -13.12 10.92
C GLN A 125 -18.05 -13.92 10.72
N THR A 126 -18.00 -15.14 11.26
CA THR A 126 -16.85 -16.05 11.10
C THR A 126 -16.64 -16.42 9.63
N GLU A 127 -17.70 -16.76 8.91
CA GLU A 127 -17.65 -17.04 7.46
C GLU A 127 -17.19 -15.81 6.68
N ALA A 128 -17.73 -14.64 6.99
CA ALA A 128 -17.32 -13.38 6.37
C ALA A 128 -15.82 -13.12 6.57
N TYR A 129 -15.31 -13.39 7.76
CA TYR A 129 -13.90 -13.16 8.09
C TYR A 129 -12.97 -14.17 7.42
N LEU A 130 -13.32 -15.46 7.43
CA LEU A 130 -12.47 -16.53 6.91
C LEU A 130 -12.53 -16.68 5.40
N LEU A 131 -13.72 -16.54 4.81
CA LEU A 131 -13.95 -16.87 3.40
C LEU A 131 -14.12 -15.63 2.49
N MET A 132 -14.68 -14.52 3.00
CA MET A 132 -15.08 -13.39 2.18
C MET A 132 -14.19 -12.17 2.31
N LEU A 133 -13.22 -12.17 3.22
CA LEU A 133 -12.30 -11.04 3.39
C LEU A 133 -11.47 -10.83 2.11
N ALA A 134 -11.30 -9.58 1.67
CA ALA A 134 -10.60 -9.26 0.42
C ALA A 134 -9.19 -9.88 0.30
N PRO A 135 -8.31 -9.87 1.33
CA PRO A 135 -7.01 -10.53 1.26
C PRO A 135 -7.04 -12.03 1.04
N ASN A 136 -8.13 -12.71 1.40
CA ASN A 136 -8.27 -14.15 1.24
C ASN A 136 -8.72 -14.56 -0.18
N ASN A 137 -9.13 -13.59 -1.01
CA ASN A 137 -9.65 -13.79 -2.36
C ASN A 137 -8.83 -13.04 -3.42
N LEU A 138 -7.52 -13.30 -3.44
CA LEU A 138 -6.59 -12.61 -4.36
C LEU A 138 -6.55 -13.21 -5.76
N MET A 139 -7.08 -14.43 -5.95
CA MET A 139 -7.00 -15.18 -7.20
C MET A 139 -8.30 -15.13 -7.99
N ALA A 140 -8.19 -15.01 -9.31
CA ALA A 140 -9.32 -15.10 -10.20
C ALA A 140 -9.93 -16.52 -10.22
N LEU A 141 -11.27 -16.59 -10.33
CA LEU A 141 -11.99 -17.86 -10.26
C LEU A 141 -11.76 -18.76 -11.45
N THR A 142 -11.45 -18.19 -12.62
CA THR A 142 -11.44 -18.90 -13.90
C THR A 142 -10.04 -19.20 -14.41
N ILE A 143 -9.06 -18.35 -14.12
CA ILE A 143 -7.75 -18.37 -14.82
C ILE A 143 -6.58 -18.67 -13.86
N ASN A 144 -6.82 -18.76 -12.54
CA ASN A 144 -5.80 -18.89 -11.52
C ASN A 144 -4.71 -17.78 -11.56
N GLU A 145 -5.05 -16.62 -12.13
CA GLU A 145 -4.22 -15.43 -12.11
C GLU A 145 -4.60 -14.51 -10.94
N PRO A 146 -3.69 -13.75 -10.39
CA PRO A 146 -4.03 -12.77 -9.36
C PRO A 146 -4.93 -11.67 -9.92
N ILE A 147 -6.01 -11.34 -9.21
CA ILE A 147 -6.90 -10.21 -9.57
C ILE A 147 -6.29 -8.89 -9.09
N VAL A 148 -5.63 -8.93 -7.94
CA VAL A 148 -5.02 -7.75 -7.33
C VAL A 148 -3.66 -7.52 -8.00
N LEU A 149 -3.67 -6.70 -9.03
CA LEU A 149 -2.47 -6.31 -9.79
C LEU A 149 -2.29 -4.79 -9.73
N PRO A 150 -1.04 -4.31 -9.69
CA PRO A 150 -0.76 -2.89 -9.89
C PRO A 150 -1.31 -2.43 -11.24
N SER A 151 -2.18 -1.44 -11.25
CA SER A 151 -2.81 -0.91 -12.47
C SER A 151 -2.83 0.61 -12.44
N GLN A 152 -3.04 1.21 -13.60
CA GLN A 152 -3.23 2.64 -13.80
C GLN A 152 -2.23 3.51 -12.99
N ASP A 153 -2.69 4.25 -11.99
CA ASP A 153 -1.88 5.21 -11.23
C ASP A 153 -0.72 4.56 -10.46
N ILE A 154 -0.87 3.30 -10.02
CA ILE A 154 0.20 2.57 -9.33
C ILE A 154 1.35 2.28 -10.30
N VAL A 155 1.02 1.84 -11.53
CA VAL A 155 2.02 1.61 -12.59
C VAL A 155 2.69 2.92 -13.00
N LEU A 156 1.90 4.00 -13.16
CA LEU A 156 2.43 5.32 -13.46
C LEU A 156 3.36 5.82 -12.35
N GLY A 157 2.98 5.63 -11.08
CA GLY A 157 3.80 5.98 -9.92
C GLY A 157 5.12 5.21 -9.88
N CYS A 158 5.10 3.89 -10.12
CA CYS A 158 6.31 3.08 -10.21
C CYS A 158 7.20 3.51 -11.38
N HIS A 159 6.62 3.81 -12.54
CA HIS A 159 7.36 4.33 -13.68
C HIS A 159 8.02 5.67 -13.34
N TYR A 160 7.28 6.62 -12.79
CA TYR A 160 7.81 7.92 -12.38
C TYR A 160 8.95 7.78 -11.36
N LEU A 161 8.78 6.90 -10.38
CA LEU A 161 9.79 6.64 -9.35
C LEU A 161 11.11 6.08 -9.92
N THR A 162 11.02 5.27 -10.99
CA THR A 162 12.17 4.54 -11.56
C THR A 162 12.76 5.16 -12.82
N ILE A 163 12.19 6.25 -13.32
CA ILE A 163 12.66 6.92 -14.54
C ILE A 163 14.07 7.47 -14.38
N LEU A 164 14.88 7.30 -15.41
CA LEU A 164 16.21 7.91 -15.52
C LEU A 164 16.09 9.22 -16.29
N ASN A 165 16.43 10.32 -15.65
CA ASN A 165 16.48 11.61 -16.33
C ASN A 165 17.92 11.91 -16.80
N ASN A 166 18.23 11.57 -18.04
CA ASN A 166 19.56 11.76 -18.62
C ASN A 166 19.94 13.23 -18.86
N LYS A 167 19.03 14.17 -18.60
CA LYS A 167 19.27 15.62 -18.80
C LYS A 167 19.78 16.33 -17.54
N ILE A 168 19.79 15.66 -16.39
CA ILE A 168 20.31 16.22 -15.16
C ILE A 168 21.83 15.99 -15.16
N ASP A 169 22.59 17.08 -15.05
CA ASP A 169 24.05 17.03 -14.87
C ASP A 169 24.36 16.07 -13.70
N HIS A 170 25.22 15.11 -14.00
CA HIS A 170 25.53 14.01 -13.08
C HIS A 170 26.45 14.53 -11.97
N PRO A 171 25.94 14.87 -10.78
CA PRO A 171 26.81 15.02 -9.64
C PRO A 171 27.42 13.64 -9.36
N ASN A 172 28.74 13.56 -9.27
CA ASN A 172 29.46 12.32 -8.96
C ASN A 172 29.30 11.95 -7.48
N TYR A 173 28.06 11.75 -7.02
CA TYR A 173 27.81 11.30 -5.66
C TYR A 173 28.03 9.81 -5.54
N TYR A 174 28.89 9.43 -4.60
CA TYR A 174 29.18 8.05 -4.23
C TYR A 174 28.68 7.78 -2.82
N PHE A 175 27.93 6.72 -2.66
CA PHE A 175 27.40 6.28 -1.37
C PHE A 175 27.89 4.88 -1.04
N ASN A 176 28.19 4.64 0.24
CA ASN A 176 28.65 3.33 0.71
C ASN A 176 27.49 2.34 0.88
N ASP A 177 26.30 2.82 1.24
CA ASP A 177 25.13 2.00 1.56
C ASP A 177 23.84 2.62 1.01
N PHE A 178 22.81 1.78 0.82
CA PHE A 178 21.47 2.24 0.43
C PHE A 178 20.82 3.14 1.48
N ASP A 179 21.10 2.91 2.78
CA ASP A 179 20.55 3.75 3.85
C ASP A 179 21.13 5.16 3.82
N ALA A 180 22.42 5.32 3.49
CA ALA A 180 23.04 6.63 3.32
C ALA A 180 22.38 7.46 2.20
N VAL A 181 21.89 6.80 1.15
CA VAL A 181 21.15 7.46 0.06
C VAL A 181 19.81 8.01 0.56
N ILE A 182 19.09 7.24 1.38
CA ILE A 182 17.80 7.66 1.92
C ILE A 182 17.98 8.87 2.86
N VAL A 183 18.99 8.82 3.73
CA VAL A 183 19.32 9.97 4.60
C VAL A 183 19.67 11.21 3.77
N ALA A 184 20.46 11.06 2.70
CA ALA A 184 20.80 12.18 1.82
C ALA A 184 19.56 12.75 1.07
N LEU A 185 18.59 11.89 0.74
CA LEU A 185 17.32 12.30 0.15
C LEU A 185 16.47 13.08 1.15
N ASP A 186 16.36 12.59 2.40
CA ASP A 186 15.62 13.26 3.48
C ASP A 186 16.19 14.63 3.81
N HIS A 187 17.52 14.80 3.71
CA HIS A 187 18.19 16.09 3.85
C HIS A 187 18.16 16.98 2.58
N ASN A 188 17.46 16.56 1.52
CA ASN A 188 17.38 17.28 0.23
C ASN A 188 18.75 17.55 -0.43
N ILE A 189 19.79 16.74 -0.15
CA ILE A 189 21.11 16.84 -0.79
C ILE A 189 21.03 16.33 -2.21
N ILE A 190 20.20 15.31 -2.46
CA ILE A 190 19.96 14.70 -3.76
C ILE A 190 18.45 14.66 -4.05
N ASN A 191 18.10 14.68 -5.34
CA ASN A 191 16.72 14.56 -5.79
C ASN A 191 16.38 13.10 -6.11
N LEU A 192 15.08 12.79 -6.15
CA LEU A 192 14.55 11.45 -6.42
C LEU A 192 15.10 10.81 -7.71
N HIS A 193 15.37 11.61 -8.73
CA HIS A 193 15.85 11.18 -10.06
C HIS A 193 17.34 11.45 -10.29
N SER A 194 18.08 11.88 -9.26
CA SER A 194 19.53 12.08 -9.36
C SER A 194 20.22 10.76 -9.64
N ILE A 195 21.17 10.77 -10.56
CA ILE A 195 21.98 9.60 -10.87
C ILE A 195 23.12 9.53 -9.85
N ILE A 196 23.25 8.42 -9.17
CA ILE A 196 24.22 8.20 -8.08
C ILE A 196 24.93 6.85 -8.22
N TRP A 197 26.13 6.78 -7.65
CA TRP A 197 26.87 5.55 -7.51
C TRP A 197 26.70 5.01 -6.09
N VAL A 198 26.29 3.74 -5.95
CA VAL A 198 26.13 3.10 -4.65
C VAL A 198 26.93 1.82 -4.62
N LYS A 199 27.68 1.61 -3.53
CA LYS A 199 28.44 0.38 -3.29
C LYS A 199 27.47 -0.79 -3.14
N TYR A 200 27.79 -1.88 -3.82
CA TYR A 200 26.97 -3.09 -3.84
C TYR A 200 27.84 -4.33 -3.62
N SER A 201 27.48 -5.16 -2.64
CA SER A 201 28.22 -6.36 -2.26
C SER A 201 27.64 -7.65 -2.84
N GLY A 202 26.49 -7.58 -3.53
CA GLY A 202 25.85 -8.76 -4.13
C GLY A 202 26.41 -9.14 -5.50
N PRO A 203 25.96 -10.26 -6.07
CA PRO A 203 26.34 -10.69 -7.40
C PRO A 203 25.84 -9.70 -8.45
N ILE A 204 26.75 -9.22 -9.30
CA ILE A 204 26.37 -8.36 -10.43
C ILE A 204 26.03 -9.28 -11.60
N GLN A 205 24.79 -9.25 -12.04
CA GLN A 205 24.39 -9.89 -13.29
C GLN A 205 24.78 -8.99 -14.45
N PHE A 206 25.65 -9.51 -15.33
CA PHE A 206 26.05 -8.82 -16.55
C PHE A 206 24.88 -8.81 -17.53
N ASP A 207 24.27 -7.67 -17.67
CA ASP A 207 23.21 -7.47 -18.67
C ASP A 207 23.85 -7.38 -20.06
N ARG A 208 23.17 -7.87 -21.11
CA ARG A 208 23.66 -7.78 -22.51
C ARG A 208 23.84 -6.33 -22.97
N THR A 209 23.30 -5.36 -22.25
CA THR A 209 23.41 -3.93 -22.47
C THR A 209 24.60 -3.27 -21.76
N SER A 210 25.34 -4.02 -20.94
CA SER A 210 26.46 -3.49 -20.17
C SER A 210 27.73 -3.51 -21.02
N PHE A 211 28.03 -2.38 -21.67
CA PHE A 211 29.26 -2.23 -22.44
C PHE A 211 30.37 -1.65 -21.58
N PHE A 212 31.58 -2.19 -21.76
CA PHE A 212 32.81 -1.61 -21.20
C PHE A 212 33.08 -0.25 -21.83
N ILE A 213 33.25 0.80 -21.00
CA ILE A 213 33.47 2.15 -21.47
C ILE A 213 34.94 2.51 -21.40
N LYS A 214 35.56 2.43 -20.24
CA LYS A 214 36.93 2.87 -20.00
C LYS A 214 37.55 2.19 -18.76
N ASN A 215 38.87 2.10 -18.78
CA ASN A 215 39.66 1.79 -17.59
C ASN A 215 40.43 3.04 -17.16
N TYR A 216 40.38 3.37 -15.87
CA TYR A 216 41.11 4.47 -15.26
C TYR A 216 42.05 3.89 -14.20
N ASN A 217 43.33 4.24 -14.27
CA ASN A 217 44.30 3.94 -13.21
C ASN A 217 44.53 5.20 -12.38
N ILE A 218 44.15 5.17 -11.10
CA ILE A 218 44.38 6.25 -10.17
C ILE A 218 45.68 5.96 -9.39
N GLU A 219 46.67 6.83 -9.58
CA GLU A 219 47.94 6.85 -8.81
C GLU A 219 48.64 5.47 -8.71
N ASN A 220 48.58 4.65 -9.71
CA ASN A 220 49.13 3.28 -9.77
C ASN A 220 48.69 2.33 -8.62
N THR A 221 47.66 2.68 -7.87
CA THR A 221 47.16 1.93 -6.72
C THR A 221 45.80 1.27 -6.93
N ILE A 222 44.93 1.87 -7.73
CA ILE A 222 43.57 1.39 -7.97
C ILE A 222 43.26 1.48 -9.46
N SER A 223 42.84 0.37 -10.05
CA SER A 223 42.27 0.33 -11.39
C SER A 223 40.71 0.37 -11.30
N ILE A 224 40.12 1.19 -12.12
CA ILE A 224 38.65 1.35 -12.18
C ILE A 224 38.17 0.94 -13.55
N ASP A 225 37.45 -0.16 -13.63
CA ASP A 225 36.75 -0.62 -14.83
C ASP A 225 35.36 -0.02 -14.85
N LEU A 226 35.11 0.93 -15.72
CA LEU A 226 33.83 1.60 -15.88
C LEU A 226 33.01 0.92 -16.99
N TYR A 227 31.83 0.47 -16.63
CA TYR A 227 30.78 -0.03 -17.52
C TYR A 227 29.60 0.95 -17.54
N THR A 228 28.65 0.73 -18.42
CA THR A 228 27.47 1.63 -18.56
C THR A 228 26.68 1.78 -17.26
N ASN A 229 26.48 0.68 -16.52
CA ASN A 229 25.58 0.65 -15.34
C ASN A 229 26.29 0.27 -14.04
N TYR A 230 27.56 -0.07 -14.09
CA TYR A 230 28.35 -0.45 -12.91
C TYR A 230 29.82 -0.10 -13.05
N GLN A 231 30.53 -0.08 -11.93
CA GLN A 231 31.94 0.21 -11.81
C GLN A 231 32.60 -0.82 -10.90
N ILE A 232 33.70 -1.42 -11.35
CA ILE A 232 34.51 -2.34 -10.57
C ILE A 232 35.81 -1.65 -10.22
N ARG A 233 36.14 -1.60 -8.93
CA ARG A 233 37.44 -1.11 -8.43
C ARG A 233 38.30 -2.28 -8.01
N ARG A 234 39.53 -2.32 -8.50
CA ARG A 234 40.51 -3.36 -8.19
C ARG A 234 41.79 -2.76 -7.58
N ASN A 235 42.42 -3.48 -6.70
CA ASN A 235 43.76 -3.13 -6.19
C ASN A 235 44.83 -3.50 -7.19
N ASN A 236 46.10 -3.17 -6.89
CA ASN A 236 47.27 -3.51 -7.73
C ASN A 236 47.49 -5.01 -7.96
N PHE A 237 46.91 -5.86 -7.10
CA PHE A 237 46.97 -7.31 -7.22
C PHE A 237 45.85 -7.89 -8.08
N GLY A 238 44.98 -7.04 -8.66
CA GLY A 238 43.84 -7.47 -9.48
C GLY A 238 42.61 -7.91 -8.70
N GLU A 239 42.64 -7.86 -7.36
CA GLU A 239 41.50 -8.23 -6.52
C GLU A 239 40.44 -7.13 -6.49
N ILE A 240 39.16 -7.51 -6.48
CA ILE A 240 38.04 -6.60 -6.44
C ILE A 240 37.90 -6.02 -5.03
N THR A 241 38.10 -4.70 -4.90
CA THR A 241 37.99 -4.00 -3.62
C THR A 241 36.55 -3.53 -3.37
N SER A 242 35.89 -3.05 -4.40
CA SER A 242 34.51 -2.58 -4.28
C SER A 242 33.82 -2.52 -5.64
N ASN A 243 32.53 -2.84 -5.64
CA ASN A 243 31.67 -2.71 -6.79
C ASN A 243 30.68 -1.58 -6.53
N TYR A 244 30.41 -0.77 -7.55
CA TYR A 244 29.41 0.28 -7.51
C TYR A 244 28.42 0.09 -8.64
N ILE A 245 27.13 0.31 -8.35
CA ILE A 245 26.06 0.31 -9.34
C ILE A 245 25.56 1.74 -9.57
N LEU A 246 25.23 2.05 -10.82
CA LEU A 246 24.62 3.31 -11.21
C LEU A 246 23.12 3.18 -11.04
N THR A 247 22.55 4.03 -10.19
CA THR A 247 21.12 3.95 -9.88
C THR A 247 20.53 5.31 -9.50
N THR A 248 19.26 5.35 -9.19
CA THR A 248 18.58 6.55 -8.66
C THR A 248 18.00 6.25 -7.27
N PRO A 249 17.82 7.27 -6.40
CA PRO A 249 17.18 7.09 -5.09
C PRO A 249 15.79 6.46 -5.20
N GLY A 250 15.01 6.81 -6.22
CA GLY A 250 13.68 6.22 -6.44
C GLY A 250 13.71 4.71 -6.67
N ARG A 251 14.70 4.19 -7.41
CA ARG A 251 14.89 2.74 -7.58
C ARG A 251 15.28 2.04 -6.29
N ILE A 252 16.09 2.69 -5.47
CA ILE A 252 16.49 2.15 -4.16
C ILE A 252 15.28 2.04 -3.23
N ILE A 253 14.40 3.05 -3.20
CA ILE A 253 13.17 3.03 -2.40
C ILE A 253 12.28 1.85 -2.83
N LEU A 254 12.05 1.70 -4.13
CA LEU A 254 11.23 0.60 -4.65
C LEU A 254 11.84 -0.76 -4.31
N ASN A 255 13.14 -0.94 -4.53
CA ASN A 255 13.83 -2.19 -4.22
C ASN A 255 13.80 -2.50 -2.73
N ARG A 256 13.93 -1.51 -1.85
CA ARG A 256 13.83 -1.69 -0.39
C ARG A 256 12.45 -2.19 0.01
N LEU A 257 11.38 -1.62 -0.55
CA LEU A 257 10.01 -2.08 -0.31
C LEU A 257 9.83 -3.54 -0.73
N VAL A 258 10.27 -3.89 -1.94
CA VAL A 258 10.17 -5.27 -2.44
C VAL A 258 11.01 -6.23 -1.58
N SER A 259 12.25 -5.85 -1.26
CA SER A 259 13.15 -6.69 -0.44
C SER A 259 12.61 -6.92 0.97
N SER A 260 11.99 -5.92 1.60
CA SER A 260 11.38 -6.06 2.93
C SER A 260 10.24 -7.08 2.98
N ILE A 261 9.56 -7.29 1.85
CA ILE A 261 8.46 -8.26 1.72
C ILE A 261 8.99 -9.67 1.42
N LEU A 262 10.07 -9.77 0.62
CA LEU A 262 10.62 -11.07 0.19
C LEU A 262 11.51 -11.75 1.24
N ILE A 263 12.08 -10.98 2.18
CA ILE A 263 12.99 -11.49 3.22
C ILE A 263 12.22 -11.93 4.48
N ASN A 264 10.96 -11.53 4.63
CA ASN A 264 10.05 -12.01 5.68
C ASN A 264 9.26 -13.23 5.20
#